data_f7e5f20c1a995a02cc735904bb8d96c0
#
_entry.id   f7e5f20c1a995a02cc735904bb8d96c0
#
_cell.length_a   1.000
_cell.length_b   1.000
_cell.length_c   1.000
_cell.angle_alpha   90.00
_cell.angle_beta   90.00
_cell.angle_gamma   90.00
#
_symmetry.space_group_name_H-M   'P 1'
#
loop_
_entity.id
_entity.type
_entity.pdbx_description
1 polymer ?
#
loop_
_entity_poly.entity_id
_entity_poly.type
_entity_poly.pdbx_seq_one_letter_code
_entity_poly.pdbx_strand_id
1 'polypeptide(L)'
;MHFLKQLRFVAALLAAFFVLSLTACGSGSNSFTWFVDSIPANLDPQVASSASDIIACENLYSGLVRRTPDGSLAPELCERWEVSADRLTYTFYLKDGLTYAASKGDPSDYAITAEDFVFAFQRMFLPGTNSPYAVEFSALENSAAVLAGQKPASALGVTAAEPLKLVFRLSSPDETFLSKLTLPGAMPCDEAFFDSTRGTYGLTSASTLSSGHFYLYNWTSSGLFLRRAASGSQIDSLRLVENTTSSGQSAEELINNEKCTAALDDSG
;
A
#
# COMPACT_ATOMS: atom_id res chain seq x y z
N MET A 1 45.86 53.72 3.53
CA MET A 1 45.24 53.03 2.35
C MET A 1 45.12 51.50 2.49
N HIS A 2 45.99 50.87 3.28
CA HIS A 2 45.92 49.39 3.50
C HIS A 2 44.78 48.94 4.44
N PHE A 3 44.47 49.74 5.46
CA PHE A 3 43.45 49.41 6.46
C PHE A 3 42.03 49.36 5.86
N LEU A 4 41.68 50.25 4.96
CA LEU A 4 40.37 50.24 4.28
C LEU A 4 40.21 49.10 3.29
N LYS A 5 41.28 48.55 2.70
CA LYS A 5 41.23 47.38 1.82
C LYS A 5 40.99 46.10 2.62
N GLN A 6 41.60 45.97 3.80
CA GLN A 6 41.38 44.82 4.68
C GLN A 6 39.95 44.82 5.24
N LEU A 7 39.39 45.97 5.61
CA LEU A 7 38.02 46.07 6.12
C LEU A 7 36.98 45.70 5.04
N ARG A 8 37.24 46.04 3.78
CA ARG A 8 36.39 45.64 2.64
C ARG A 8 36.46 44.13 2.33
N PHE A 9 37.63 43.51 2.52
CA PHE A 9 37.83 42.08 2.34
C PHE A 9 37.12 41.26 3.46
N VAL A 10 37.19 41.71 4.70
CA VAL A 10 36.50 41.07 5.83
C VAL A 10 34.98 41.25 5.72
N ALA A 11 34.50 42.42 5.27
CA ALA A 11 33.07 42.64 5.03
C ALA A 11 32.53 41.79 3.85
N ALA A 12 33.32 41.61 2.79
CA ALA A 12 32.96 40.72 1.67
C ALA A 12 32.96 39.25 2.05
N LEU A 13 33.87 38.77 2.90
CA LEU A 13 33.91 37.43 3.45
C LEU A 13 32.75 37.17 4.40
N LEU A 14 32.38 38.12 5.26
CA LEU A 14 31.20 38.02 6.12
C LEU A 14 29.89 38.03 5.33
N ALA A 15 29.79 38.82 4.27
CA ALA A 15 28.62 38.83 3.40
C ALA A 15 28.49 37.49 2.59
N ALA A 16 29.63 36.93 2.14
CA ALA A 16 29.65 35.63 1.46
C ALA A 16 29.26 34.48 2.43
N PHE A 17 29.67 34.57 3.69
CA PHE A 17 29.27 33.58 4.71
C PHE A 17 27.78 33.67 5.08
N PHE A 18 27.21 34.89 5.04
CA PHE A 18 25.77 35.10 5.31
C PHE A 18 24.89 34.67 4.12
N VAL A 19 25.41 34.78 2.89
CA VAL A 19 24.68 34.26 1.69
C VAL A 19 24.74 32.76 1.59
N LEU A 20 25.82 32.11 2.06
CA LEU A 20 25.92 30.63 2.12
C LEU A 20 25.06 30.02 3.23
N SER A 21 24.72 30.77 4.28
CA SER A 21 23.83 30.28 5.34
C SER A 21 22.34 30.40 5.01
N LEU A 22 21.97 31.11 3.92
CA LEU A 22 20.58 31.23 3.47
C LEU A 22 20.16 30.17 2.45
N THR A 23 21.09 29.31 1.98
CA THR A 23 20.77 28.19 1.10
C THR A 23 20.60 26.87 1.85
N ALA A 24 20.65 26.85 3.16
CA ALA A 24 20.19 25.74 3.98
C ALA A 24 18.68 25.85 4.23
N CYS A 25 17.88 26.12 3.19
CA CYS A 25 16.52 25.61 3.14
C CYS A 25 16.66 24.10 3.02
N GLY A 26 16.78 23.43 4.17
CA GLY A 26 16.56 22.01 4.24
C GLY A 26 15.20 21.74 3.59
N SER A 27 15.19 20.96 2.53
CA SER A 27 14.00 20.25 2.11
C SER A 27 13.56 19.43 3.33
N GLY A 28 12.67 19.99 4.15
CA GLY A 28 12.07 19.26 5.25
C GLY A 28 11.45 18.02 4.62
N SER A 29 11.93 16.84 4.99
CA SER A 29 11.29 15.62 4.54
C SER A 29 9.86 15.64 5.09
N ASN A 30 8.87 15.62 4.22
CA ASN A 30 7.47 15.52 4.60
C ASN A 30 7.21 14.13 5.20
N SER A 31 7.42 14.01 6.50
CA SER A 31 7.22 12.79 7.26
C SER A 31 5.85 12.83 7.92
N PHE A 32 5.09 11.76 7.74
CA PHE A 32 3.80 11.57 8.37
C PHE A 32 3.93 10.47 9.44
N THR A 33 3.44 10.74 10.65
CA THR A 33 3.42 9.75 11.74
C THR A 33 1.98 9.44 12.11
N TRP A 34 1.63 8.17 12.09
CA TRP A 34 0.33 7.64 12.45
C TRP A 34 0.47 6.76 13.69
N PHE A 35 -0.23 7.08 14.76
CA PHE A 35 -0.34 6.22 15.92
C PHE A 35 -1.39 5.13 15.67
N VAL A 36 -0.99 3.89 15.94
CA VAL A 36 -1.81 2.68 15.82
C VAL A 36 -1.86 1.96 17.18
N ASP A 37 -2.87 1.11 17.38
CA ASP A 37 -3.06 0.40 18.66
C ASP A 37 -1.96 -0.63 18.94
N SER A 38 -1.44 -1.23 17.88
CA SER A 38 -0.34 -2.17 17.93
C SER A 38 0.52 -2.05 16.68
N ILE A 39 1.80 -2.39 16.76
CA ILE A 39 2.64 -2.48 15.58
C ILE A 39 2.06 -3.56 14.64
N PRO A 40 1.90 -3.28 13.32
CA PRO A 40 1.45 -4.27 12.37
C PRO A 40 2.25 -5.57 12.46
N ALA A 41 1.56 -6.69 12.56
CA ALA A 41 2.16 -8.01 12.73
C ALA A 41 2.12 -8.85 11.45
N ASN A 42 1.23 -8.52 10.52
CA ASN A 42 1.05 -9.25 9.27
C ASN A 42 0.79 -8.27 8.12
N LEU A 43 1.70 -8.26 7.16
CA LEU A 43 1.62 -7.43 5.95
C LEU A 43 1.16 -8.22 4.71
N ASP A 44 0.60 -9.41 4.90
CA ASP A 44 -0.06 -10.16 3.84
C ASP A 44 -1.46 -9.58 3.58
N PRO A 45 -1.71 -8.90 2.45
CA PRO A 45 -2.97 -8.19 2.23
C PRO A 45 -4.19 -9.13 2.13
N GLN A 46 -4.00 -10.41 1.77
CA GLN A 46 -5.11 -11.36 1.67
C GLN A 46 -5.60 -11.88 3.03
N VAL A 47 -4.84 -11.67 4.11
CA VAL A 47 -5.19 -12.15 5.46
C VAL A 47 -5.15 -11.07 6.54
N ALA A 48 -4.68 -9.87 6.21
CA ALA A 48 -4.65 -8.72 7.13
C ALA A 48 -6.07 -8.47 7.68
N SER A 49 -6.21 -8.42 9.02
CA SER A 49 -7.51 -8.30 9.69
C SER A 49 -7.52 -7.32 10.86
N SER A 50 -6.37 -7.01 11.47
CA SER A 50 -6.30 -5.95 12.46
C SER A 50 -6.30 -4.58 11.79
N ALA A 51 -6.80 -3.54 12.47
CA ALA A 51 -6.80 -2.18 11.94
C ALA A 51 -5.39 -1.72 11.56
N SER A 52 -4.38 -2.04 12.37
CA SER A 52 -2.98 -1.68 12.12
C SER A 52 -2.41 -2.40 10.89
N ASP A 53 -2.72 -3.70 10.70
CA ASP A 53 -2.28 -4.45 9.52
C ASP A 53 -2.94 -3.91 8.25
N ILE A 54 -4.25 -3.60 8.31
CA ILE A 54 -5.01 -3.02 7.20
C ILE A 54 -4.42 -1.68 6.78
N ILE A 55 -4.18 -0.76 7.73
CA ILE A 55 -3.55 0.54 7.47
C ILE A 55 -2.18 0.35 6.81
N ALA A 56 -1.37 -0.58 7.30
CA ALA A 56 -0.07 -0.87 6.71
C ALA A 56 -0.21 -1.39 5.26
N CYS A 57 -1.12 -2.34 5.03
CA CYS A 57 -1.37 -2.89 3.71
C CYS A 57 -1.89 -1.84 2.72
N GLU A 58 -2.82 -0.97 3.12
CA GLU A 58 -3.35 0.12 2.26
C GLU A 58 -2.29 1.14 1.83
N ASN A 59 -1.18 1.24 2.57
CA ASN A 59 -0.07 2.11 2.20
C ASN A 59 1.04 1.39 1.41
N LEU A 60 1.23 0.10 1.65
CA LEU A 60 2.24 -0.72 0.97
C LEU A 60 1.77 -1.24 -0.39
N TYR A 61 0.47 -1.43 -0.56
CA TYR A 61 -0.07 -2.04 -1.77
C TYR A 61 -1.04 -1.10 -2.48
N SER A 62 -1.03 -1.17 -3.80
CA SER A 62 -2.05 -0.59 -4.68
C SER A 62 -2.84 -1.71 -5.36
N GLY A 63 -4.14 -1.48 -5.56
CA GLY A 63 -5.03 -2.38 -6.29
C GLY A 63 -5.31 -1.89 -7.71
N LEU A 64 -6.29 -2.48 -8.37
CA LEU A 64 -6.74 -2.09 -9.70
C LEU A 64 -7.27 -0.66 -9.73
N VAL A 65 -8.03 -0.31 -8.70
CA VAL A 65 -8.70 0.97 -8.53
C VAL A 65 -8.45 1.52 -7.13
N ARG A 66 -8.54 2.83 -6.99
CA ARG A 66 -8.46 3.52 -5.70
C ARG A 66 -9.68 4.38 -5.45
N ARG A 67 -9.97 4.68 -4.21
CA ARG A 67 -10.97 5.66 -3.81
C ARG A 67 -10.36 7.06 -3.81
N THR A 68 -11.02 8.00 -4.43
CA THR A 68 -10.64 9.41 -4.42
C THR A 68 -11.21 10.14 -3.20
N PRO A 69 -10.70 11.32 -2.81
CA PRO A 69 -11.19 12.06 -1.63
C PRO A 69 -12.69 12.40 -1.66
N ASP A 70 -13.28 12.50 -2.85
CA ASP A 70 -14.74 12.72 -3.01
C ASP A 70 -15.55 11.41 -2.96
N GLY A 71 -14.90 10.26 -2.71
CA GLY A 71 -15.51 8.95 -2.59
C GLY A 71 -15.72 8.20 -3.91
N SER A 72 -15.40 8.82 -5.06
CA SER A 72 -15.48 8.15 -6.35
C SER A 72 -14.33 7.15 -6.55
N LEU A 73 -14.40 6.32 -7.59
CA LEU A 73 -13.36 5.38 -7.96
C LEU A 73 -12.54 5.92 -9.14
N ALA A 74 -11.24 5.79 -9.06
CA ALA A 74 -10.30 6.12 -10.12
C ALA A 74 -9.39 4.93 -10.43
N PRO A 75 -8.86 4.82 -11.65
CA PRO A 75 -7.83 3.84 -11.98
C PRO A 75 -6.58 4.01 -11.09
N GLU A 76 -5.98 2.87 -10.68
CA GLU A 76 -4.72 2.86 -9.91
C GLU A 76 -3.65 2.04 -10.66
N LEU A 77 -3.60 0.72 -10.52
CA LEU A 77 -2.71 -0.11 -11.33
C LEU A 77 -3.30 -0.42 -12.71
N CYS A 78 -4.61 -0.28 -12.92
CA CYS A 78 -5.18 -0.31 -14.26
C CYS A 78 -5.14 1.07 -14.92
N GLU A 79 -5.16 1.12 -16.26
CA GLU A 79 -5.40 2.34 -17.04
C GLU A 79 -6.90 2.62 -17.14
N ARG A 80 -7.69 1.57 -17.32
CA ARG A 80 -9.14 1.61 -17.52
C ARG A 80 -9.77 0.26 -17.23
N TRP A 81 -11.08 0.26 -17.10
CA TRP A 81 -11.89 -0.97 -17.03
C TRP A 81 -13.15 -0.85 -17.89
N GLU A 82 -13.70 -1.98 -18.22
CA GLU A 82 -14.97 -2.13 -18.94
C GLU A 82 -15.90 -3.05 -18.17
N VAL A 83 -17.19 -2.77 -18.22
CA VAL A 83 -18.23 -3.58 -17.59
C VAL A 83 -19.25 -3.99 -18.64
N SER A 84 -19.58 -5.29 -18.74
CA SER A 84 -20.60 -5.80 -19.65
C SER A 84 -21.98 -5.23 -19.31
N ALA A 85 -22.89 -5.22 -20.31
CA ALA A 85 -24.24 -4.69 -20.12
C ALA A 85 -25.06 -5.42 -19.03
N ASP A 86 -24.81 -6.72 -18.85
CA ASP A 86 -25.41 -7.54 -17.80
C ASP A 86 -24.73 -7.40 -16.42
N ARG A 87 -23.63 -6.62 -16.36
CA ARG A 87 -22.81 -6.42 -15.15
C ARG A 87 -22.23 -7.71 -14.55
N LEU A 88 -22.03 -8.73 -15.36
CA LEU A 88 -21.45 -10.00 -14.94
C LEU A 88 -19.97 -10.13 -15.33
N THR A 89 -19.47 -9.32 -16.25
CA THR A 89 -18.08 -9.36 -16.69
C THR A 89 -17.42 -7.99 -16.50
N TYR A 90 -16.29 -7.98 -15.81
CA TYR A 90 -15.45 -6.80 -15.59
C TYR A 90 -14.09 -7.08 -16.21
N THR A 91 -13.66 -6.25 -17.14
CA THR A 91 -12.35 -6.35 -17.80
C THR A 91 -11.49 -5.16 -17.43
N PHE A 92 -10.32 -5.43 -16.86
CA PHE A 92 -9.33 -4.42 -16.50
C PHE A 92 -8.13 -4.50 -17.41
N TYR A 93 -7.63 -3.35 -17.84
CA TYR A 93 -6.42 -3.20 -18.62
C TYR A 93 -5.37 -2.56 -17.72
N LEU A 94 -4.32 -3.31 -17.40
CA LEU A 94 -3.26 -2.86 -16.51
C LEU A 94 -2.35 -1.87 -17.21
N LYS A 95 -1.73 -0.98 -16.44
CA LYS A 95 -0.63 -0.14 -16.92
C LYS A 95 0.58 -1.00 -17.26
N ASP A 96 1.32 -0.59 -18.28
CA ASP A 96 2.58 -1.26 -18.64
C ASP A 96 3.75 -0.83 -17.74
N GLY A 97 4.75 -1.70 -17.58
CA GLY A 97 5.98 -1.42 -16.86
C GLY A 97 5.84 -1.31 -15.34
N LEU A 98 4.74 -1.79 -14.76
CA LEU A 98 4.58 -1.85 -13.31
C LEU A 98 5.50 -2.92 -12.70
N THR A 99 6.16 -2.58 -11.59
CA THR A 99 7.01 -3.49 -10.83
C THR A 99 6.75 -3.36 -9.34
N TYR A 100 6.98 -4.44 -8.62
CA TYR A 100 7.02 -4.38 -7.16
C TYR A 100 8.30 -3.69 -6.67
N ALA A 101 8.23 -3.11 -5.50
CA ALA A 101 9.39 -2.64 -4.75
C ALA A 101 9.72 -3.62 -3.61
N ALA A 102 10.97 -4.04 -3.52
CA ALA A 102 11.46 -4.82 -2.40
C ALA A 102 11.68 -3.94 -1.16
N SER A 103 11.87 -4.57 0.00
CA SER A 103 12.18 -3.84 1.23
C SER A 103 13.46 -2.99 1.04
N LYS A 104 13.52 -1.85 1.74
CA LYS A 104 14.56 -0.81 1.65
C LYS A 104 14.60 -0.07 0.32
N GLY A 105 13.68 -0.36 -0.61
CA GLY A 105 13.62 0.27 -1.92
C GLY A 105 14.60 -0.32 -2.93
N ASP A 106 15.10 -1.51 -2.68
CA ASP A 106 15.91 -2.23 -3.66
C ASP A 106 15.05 -2.51 -4.91
N PRO A 107 15.62 -2.37 -6.12
CA PRO A 107 14.93 -2.76 -7.34
C PRO A 107 14.46 -4.21 -7.25
N SER A 108 13.25 -4.47 -7.73
CA SER A 108 12.68 -5.81 -7.83
C SER A 108 12.55 -6.20 -9.29
N ASP A 109 12.92 -7.43 -9.64
CA ASP A 109 12.71 -7.99 -10.97
C ASP A 109 11.27 -8.52 -11.16
N TYR A 110 10.41 -8.40 -10.14
CA TYR A 110 9.03 -8.85 -10.19
C TYR A 110 8.15 -7.81 -10.85
N ALA A 111 7.65 -8.12 -12.05
CA ALA A 111 6.68 -7.29 -12.77
C ALA A 111 5.27 -7.53 -12.22
N ILE A 112 4.44 -6.48 -12.16
CA ILE A 112 3.02 -6.64 -11.80
C ILE A 112 2.22 -6.95 -13.04
N THR A 113 1.57 -8.10 -13.06
CA THR A 113 0.78 -8.60 -14.18
C THR A 113 -0.62 -9.00 -13.76
N ALA A 114 -1.46 -9.37 -14.72
CA ALA A 114 -2.80 -9.89 -14.45
C ALA A 114 -2.77 -11.21 -13.65
N GLU A 115 -1.72 -12.04 -13.82
CA GLU A 115 -1.56 -13.30 -13.09
C GLU A 115 -1.40 -13.08 -11.59
N ASP A 116 -0.79 -11.98 -11.16
CA ASP A 116 -0.64 -11.67 -9.73
C ASP A 116 -1.98 -11.43 -9.04
N PHE A 117 -2.92 -10.83 -9.77
CA PHE A 117 -4.30 -10.68 -9.30
C PHE A 117 -5.04 -12.02 -9.30
N VAL A 118 -4.86 -12.84 -10.35
CA VAL A 118 -5.44 -14.20 -10.40
C VAL A 118 -4.95 -15.01 -9.21
N PHE A 119 -3.65 -15.05 -8.96
CA PHE A 119 -3.06 -15.76 -7.84
C PHE A 119 -3.58 -15.24 -6.48
N ALA A 120 -3.62 -13.90 -6.29
CA ALA A 120 -4.13 -13.29 -5.07
C ALA A 120 -5.57 -13.71 -4.76
N PHE A 121 -6.46 -13.66 -5.76
CA PHE A 121 -7.85 -14.08 -5.62
C PHE A 121 -7.98 -15.58 -5.40
N GLN A 122 -7.25 -16.41 -6.15
CA GLN A 122 -7.26 -17.86 -5.96
C GLN A 122 -6.81 -18.23 -4.55
N ARG A 123 -5.71 -17.61 -4.07
CA ARG A 123 -5.20 -17.82 -2.72
C ARG A 123 -6.19 -17.39 -1.65
N MET A 124 -6.89 -16.25 -1.84
CA MET A 124 -7.93 -15.75 -0.94
C MET A 124 -9.05 -16.77 -0.72
N PHE A 125 -9.41 -17.54 -1.75
CA PHE A 125 -10.49 -18.53 -1.69
C PHE A 125 -10.03 -19.94 -1.29
N LEU A 126 -8.72 -20.17 -1.09
CA LEU A 126 -8.27 -21.45 -0.55
C LEU A 126 -8.69 -21.57 0.93
N PRO A 127 -9.33 -22.69 1.34
CA PRO A 127 -9.80 -22.87 2.74
C PRO A 127 -8.68 -22.65 3.78
N GLY A 128 -7.44 -23.05 3.45
CA GLY A 128 -6.28 -22.91 4.34
C GLY A 128 -5.80 -21.48 4.54
N THR A 129 -6.18 -20.54 3.69
CA THR A 129 -5.81 -19.12 3.80
C THR A 129 -6.59 -18.42 4.90
N ASN A 130 -7.84 -18.83 5.17
CA ASN A 130 -8.73 -18.17 6.14
C ASN A 130 -8.85 -16.65 5.92
N SER A 131 -8.94 -16.23 4.66
CA SER A 131 -9.03 -14.83 4.32
C SER A 131 -10.34 -14.20 4.82
N PRO A 132 -10.31 -13.06 5.52
CA PRO A 132 -11.52 -12.34 5.90
C PRO A 132 -12.23 -11.71 4.70
N TYR A 133 -11.56 -11.61 3.55
CA TYR A 133 -12.08 -10.93 2.37
C TYR A 133 -12.82 -11.85 1.40
N ALA A 134 -12.69 -13.18 1.51
CA ALA A 134 -13.34 -14.12 0.59
C ALA A 134 -14.87 -13.93 0.52
N VAL A 135 -15.51 -13.58 1.64
CA VAL A 135 -16.95 -13.33 1.72
C VAL A 135 -17.37 -12.08 0.93
N GLU A 136 -16.51 -11.06 0.87
CA GLU A 136 -16.76 -9.82 0.15
C GLU A 136 -16.89 -10.06 -1.37
N PHE A 137 -16.17 -11.04 -1.88
CA PHE A 137 -16.14 -11.42 -3.29
C PHE A 137 -16.97 -12.66 -3.61
N SER A 138 -17.97 -12.97 -2.77
CA SER A 138 -18.86 -14.14 -2.95
C SER A 138 -19.66 -14.15 -4.25
N ALA A 139 -19.83 -12.98 -4.91
CA ALA A 139 -20.46 -12.90 -6.23
C ALA A 139 -19.59 -13.46 -7.37
N LEU A 140 -18.29 -13.71 -7.17
CA LEU A 140 -17.44 -14.32 -8.20
C LEU A 140 -17.96 -15.69 -8.62
N GLU A 141 -17.89 -15.99 -9.91
CA GLU A 141 -18.27 -17.28 -10.43
C GLU A 141 -17.49 -18.40 -9.73
N ASN A 142 -18.17 -19.46 -9.32
CA ASN A 142 -17.64 -20.62 -8.58
C ASN A 142 -17.10 -20.30 -7.16
N SER A 143 -17.23 -19.10 -6.63
CA SER A 143 -16.71 -18.69 -5.32
C SER A 143 -17.05 -19.66 -4.19
N ALA A 144 -18.33 -20.00 -4.03
CA ALA A 144 -18.79 -20.92 -2.99
C ALA A 144 -18.23 -22.33 -3.15
N ALA A 145 -18.16 -22.84 -4.38
CA ALA A 145 -17.66 -24.18 -4.66
C ALA A 145 -16.14 -24.30 -4.44
N VAL A 146 -15.39 -23.23 -4.77
CA VAL A 146 -13.94 -23.17 -4.52
C VAL A 146 -13.68 -23.08 -3.01
N LEU A 147 -14.37 -22.19 -2.31
CA LEU A 147 -14.22 -22.03 -0.86
C LEU A 147 -14.57 -23.31 -0.08
N ALA A 148 -15.55 -24.07 -0.58
CA ALA A 148 -15.92 -25.37 -0.02
C ALA A 148 -14.97 -26.51 -0.43
N GLY A 149 -13.93 -26.25 -1.22
CA GLY A 149 -13.01 -27.28 -1.74
C GLY A 149 -13.64 -28.24 -2.77
N GLN A 150 -14.81 -27.90 -3.32
CA GLN A 150 -15.53 -28.72 -4.31
C GLN A 150 -15.01 -28.50 -5.74
N LYS A 151 -14.36 -27.36 -5.98
CA LYS A 151 -13.69 -27.01 -7.22
C LYS A 151 -12.27 -26.51 -6.93
N PRO A 152 -11.34 -26.68 -7.88
CA PRO A 152 -10.00 -26.12 -7.75
C PRO A 152 -10.05 -24.58 -7.78
N ALA A 153 -9.06 -23.94 -7.19
CA ALA A 153 -8.94 -22.47 -7.17
C ALA A 153 -8.96 -21.85 -8.58
N SER A 154 -8.40 -22.54 -9.56
CA SER A 154 -8.40 -22.15 -10.97
C SER A 154 -9.79 -22.09 -11.62
N ALA A 155 -10.82 -22.62 -10.98
CA ALA A 155 -12.20 -22.49 -11.45
C ALA A 155 -12.89 -21.18 -11.01
N LEU A 156 -12.24 -20.39 -10.15
CA LEU A 156 -12.77 -19.10 -9.71
C LEU A 156 -12.93 -18.16 -10.92
N GLY A 157 -13.98 -17.34 -10.90
CA GLY A 157 -14.29 -16.37 -11.96
C GLY A 157 -13.29 -15.23 -12.07
N VAL A 158 -12.00 -15.53 -12.08
CA VAL A 158 -10.91 -14.56 -12.30
C VAL A 158 -9.86 -15.16 -13.23
N THR A 159 -9.50 -14.45 -14.30
CA THR A 159 -8.56 -14.98 -15.32
C THR A 159 -7.70 -13.86 -15.89
N ALA A 160 -6.43 -14.14 -16.15
CA ALA A 160 -5.56 -13.31 -16.98
C ALA A 160 -5.76 -13.71 -18.45
N ALA A 161 -6.48 -12.89 -19.20
CA ALA A 161 -6.70 -13.13 -20.63
C ALA A 161 -5.44 -12.83 -21.46
N GLU A 162 -4.63 -11.90 -20.97
CA GLU A 162 -3.33 -11.46 -21.50
C GLU A 162 -2.51 -10.96 -20.29
N PRO A 163 -1.18 -10.80 -20.41
CA PRO A 163 -0.35 -10.36 -19.26
C PRO A 163 -0.82 -9.06 -18.59
N LEU A 164 -1.43 -8.15 -19.38
CA LEU A 164 -1.96 -6.88 -18.87
C LEU A 164 -3.49 -6.79 -18.94
N LYS A 165 -4.18 -7.92 -19.09
CA LYS A 165 -5.65 -7.96 -19.21
C LYS A 165 -6.27 -8.96 -18.25
N LEU A 166 -6.90 -8.44 -17.23
CA LEU A 166 -7.58 -9.21 -16.18
C LEU A 166 -9.08 -9.19 -16.37
N VAL A 167 -9.71 -10.35 -16.24
CA VAL A 167 -11.15 -10.50 -16.38
C VAL A 167 -11.75 -11.15 -15.15
N PHE A 168 -12.74 -10.48 -14.55
CA PHE A 168 -13.60 -11.06 -13.52
C PHE A 168 -14.96 -11.44 -14.11
N ARG A 169 -15.49 -12.58 -13.68
CA ARG A 169 -16.83 -13.06 -13.98
C ARG A 169 -17.61 -13.27 -12.69
N LEU A 170 -18.80 -12.69 -12.64
CA LEU A 170 -19.71 -12.80 -11.52
C LEU A 170 -20.82 -13.78 -11.85
N SER A 171 -21.32 -14.52 -10.87
CA SER A 171 -22.50 -15.37 -10.95
C SER A 171 -23.81 -14.58 -10.84
N SER A 172 -23.75 -13.38 -10.23
CA SER A 172 -24.85 -12.43 -10.10
C SER A 172 -24.31 -11.01 -10.07
N PRO A 173 -25.06 -10.00 -10.53
CA PRO A 173 -24.63 -8.62 -10.46
C PRO A 173 -24.38 -8.19 -9.01
N ASP A 174 -23.25 -7.48 -8.79
CA ASP A 174 -22.90 -6.86 -7.52
C ASP A 174 -22.54 -5.40 -7.77
N GLU A 175 -23.39 -4.46 -7.32
CA GLU A 175 -23.19 -3.03 -7.52
C GLU A 175 -21.99 -2.49 -6.74
N THR A 176 -21.55 -3.22 -5.71
CA THR A 176 -20.42 -2.85 -4.86
C THR A 176 -19.10 -3.49 -5.30
N PHE A 177 -19.10 -4.35 -6.32
CA PHE A 177 -17.93 -5.11 -6.75
C PHE A 177 -16.71 -4.22 -7.02
N LEU A 178 -16.87 -3.13 -7.79
CA LEU A 178 -15.77 -2.20 -8.08
C LEU A 178 -15.22 -1.54 -6.80
N SER A 179 -16.08 -1.18 -5.85
CA SER A 179 -15.63 -0.58 -4.60
C SER A 179 -14.92 -1.58 -3.69
N LYS A 180 -15.30 -2.85 -3.72
CA LYS A 180 -14.60 -3.92 -2.99
C LYS A 180 -13.18 -4.18 -3.51
N LEU A 181 -12.89 -3.85 -4.77
CA LEU A 181 -11.53 -3.95 -5.32
C LEU A 181 -10.54 -2.94 -4.71
N THR A 182 -10.99 -2.05 -3.84
CA THR A 182 -10.10 -1.20 -3.02
C THR A 182 -9.69 -1.86 -1.71
N LEU A 183 -10.27 -2.99 -1.33
CA LEU A 183 -9.92 -3.71 -0.10
C LEU A 183 -8.53 -4.37 -0.21
N PRO A 184 -7.79 -4.51 0.91
CA PRO A 184 -6.47 -5.14 0.90
C PRO A 184 -6.45 -6.52 0.24
N GLY A 185 -7.47 -7.35 0.46
CA GLY A 185 -7.57 -8.68 -0.14
C GLY A 185 -7.53 -8.71 -1.67
N ALA A 186 -7.88 -7.59 -2.34
CA ALA A 186 -7.86 -7.49 -3.80
C ALA A 186 -6.51 -7.01 -4.37
N MET A 187 -5.50 -6.79 -3.53
CA MET A 187 -4.17 -6.36 -3.97
C MET A 187 -3.40 -7.51 -4.64
N PRO A 188 -2.52 -7.24 -5.60
CA PRO A 188 -1.79 -8.28 -6.33
C PRO A 188 -0.76 -8.98 -5.44
N CYS A 189 -0.47 -10.24 -5.76
CA CYS A 189 0.53 -11.06 -5.10
C CYS A 189 1.29 -11.87 -6.14
N ASP A 190 2.60 -11.66 -6.27
CA ASP A 190 3.45 -12.45 -7.15
C ASP A 190 3.62 -13.87 -6.60
N GLU A 191 3.24 -14.87 -7.40
CA GLU A 191 3.26 -16.29 -6.99
C GLU A 191 4.68 -16.79 -6.75
N ALA A 192 5.64 -16.43 -7.61
CA ALA A 192 7.01 -16.89 -7.49
C ALA A 192 7.68 -16.32 -6.22
N PHE A 193 7.44 -15.03 -5.93
CA PHE A 193 7.91 -14.45 -4.69
C PHE A 193 7.22 -15.09 -3.47
N PHE A 194 5.90 -15.23 -3.50
CA PHE A 194 5.14 -15.88 -2.44
C PHE A 194 5.71 -17.26 -2.10
N ASP A 195 5.93 -18.11 -3.10
CA ASP A 195 6.50 -19.45 -2.94
C ASP A 195 7.92 -19.40 -2.38
N SER A 196 8.72 -18.42 -2.81
CA SER A 196 10.10 -18.24 -2.32
C SER A 196 10.16 -17.94 -0.82
N THR A 197 9.11 -17.34 -0.24
CA THR A 197 9.02 -16.98 1.18
C THR A 197 8.80 -18.19 2.11
N ARG A 198 8.41 -19.34 1.56
CA ARG A 198 8.21 -20.59 2.31
C ARG A 198 7.29 -20.43 3.52
N GLY A 199 6.18 -19.73 3.34
CA GLY A 199 5.16 -19.52 4.36
C GLY A 199 5.41 -18.35 5.31
N THR A 200 6.39 -17.48 5.00
CA THR A 200 6.64 -16.25 5.78
C THR A 200 6.19 -14.98 5.07
N TYR A 201 5.43 -15.08 3.97
CA TYR A 201 4.93 -13.94 3.20
C TYR A 201 4.22 -12.94 4.11
N GLY A 202 4.65 -11.67 4.04
CA GLY A 202 4.09 -10.60 4.86
C GLY A 202 4.46 -10.63 6.35
N LEU A 203 5.32 -11.58 6.82
CA LEU A 203 5.69 -11.71 8.23
C LEU A 203 7.08 -11.14 8.55
N THR A 204 7.87 -10.82 7.55
CA THR A 204 9.19 -10.19 7.71
C THR A 204 9.44 -9.18 6.60
N SER A 205 10.37 -8.25 6.82
CA SER A 205 10.76 -7.30 5.78
C SER A 205 11.28 -7.97 4.50
N ALA A 206 12.00 -9.09 4.64
CA ALA A 206 12.54 -9.83 3.50
C ALA A 206 11.49 -10.60 2.71
N SER A 207 10.33 -10.88 3.32
CA SER A 207 9.21 -11.60 2.71
C SER A 207 8.03 -10.68 2.35
N THR A 208 8.30 -9.40 2.11
CA THR A 208 7.31 -8.38 1.74
C THR A 208 7.75 -7.69 0.46
N LEU A 209 6.89 -7.71 -0.58
CA LEU A 209 6.97 -6.86 -1.76
C LEU A 209 5.86 -5.81 -1.68
N SER A 210 6.14 -4.61 -2.15
CA SER A 210 5.17 -3.50 -2.17
C SER A 210 4.79 -3.17 -3.59
N SER A 211 3.50 -3.08 -3.90
CA SER A 211 2.97 -2.65 -5.20
C SER A 211 2.47 -1.20 -5.18
N GLY A 212 2.52 -0.53 -4.03
CA GLY A 212 1.92 0.77 -3.77
C GLY A 212 2.89 1.95 -3.82
N HIS A 213 2.41 3.09 -3.31
CA HIS A 213 3.15 4.35 -3.30
C HIS A 213 4.31 4.35 -2.32
N PHE A 214 4.28 3.48 -1.33
CA PHE A 214 5.34 3.33 -0.35
C PHE A 214 5.91 1.92 -0.40
N TYR A 215 7.20 1.80 -0.05
CA TYR A 215 7.85 0.52 0.21
C TYR A 215 8.24 0.41 1.67
N LEU A 216 8.38 -0.82 2.14
CA LEU A 216 8.80 -1.12 3.50
C LEU A 216 10.29 -0.83 3.65
N TYR A 217 10.60 0.24 4.42
CA TYR A 217 11.99 0.62 4.68
C TYR A 217 12.56 -0.11 5.90
N ASN A 218 11.79 -0.17 6.99
CA ASN A 218 12.19 -0.84 8.22
C ASN A 218 10.97 -1.32 9.01
N TRP A 219 11.11 -2.42 9.70
CA TRP A 219 10.08 -3.01 10.55
C TRP A 219 10.72 -3.52 11.84
N THR A 220 10.37 -2.91 12.95
CA THR A 220 10.93 -3.19 14.27
C THR A 220 9.81 -3.28 15.31
N SER A 221 10.16 -3.66 16.53
CA SER A 221 9.24 -3.62 17.67
C SER A 221 8.79 -2.21 18.06
N SER A 222 9.42 -1.16 17.53
CA SER A 222 9.05 0.24 17.79
C SER A 222 8.19 0.87 16.70
N GLY A 223 8.00 0.20 15.55
CA GLY A 223 7.19 0.70 14.46
C GLY A 223 7.49 0.12 13.10
N LEU A 224 6.61 0.47 12.17
CA LEU A 224 6.74 0.22 10.75
C LEU A 224 7.11 1.54 10.06
N PHE A 225 8.17 1.51 9.28
CA PHE A 225 8.71 2.70 8.60
C PHE A 225 8.63 2.48 7.10
N LEU A 226 7.86 3.32 6.43
CA LEU A 226 7.64 3.29 5.00
C LEU A 226 8.30 4.50 4.34
N ARG A 227 8.80 4.32 3.11
CA ARG A 227 9.31 5.39 2.27
C ARG A 227 8.62 5.39 0.92
N ARG A 228 8.53 6.55 0.31
CA ARG A 228 7.95 6.74 -1.01
C ARG A 228 8.69 5.93 -2.07
N ALA A 229 7.94 5.11 -2.82
CA ALA A 229 8.47 4.28 -3.91
C ALA A 229 8.61 5.07 -5.22
N ALA A 230 7.68 5.99 -5.51
CA ALA A 230 7.64 6.74 -6.77
C ALA A 230 7.36 8.24 -6.56
N SER A 231 7.68 9.06 -7.56
CA SER A 231 7.31 10.48 -7.58
C SER A 231 5.80 10.64 -7.67
N GLY A 232 5.20 11.50 -6.85
CA GLY A 232 3.76 11.81 -6.90
C GLY A 232 3.08 11.97 -5.55
N SER A 233 3.58 11.37 -4.49
CA SER A 233 3.13 11.66 -3.13
C SER A 233 3.77 12.94 -2.59
N GLN A 234 3.02 13.73 -1.83
CA GLN A 234 3.57 14.88 -1.09
C GLN A 234 4.30 14.44 0.20
N ILE A 235 4.12 13.18 0.60
CA ILE A 235 4.72 12.59 1.80
C ILE A 235 5.92 11.75 1.38
N ASP A 236 7.08 11.99 1.98
CA ASP A 236 8.32 11.25 1.70
C ASP A 236 8.46 9.99 2.53
N SER A 237 7.90 9.99 3.74
CA SER A 237 7.93 8.84 4.64
C SER A 237 6.69 8.78 5.52
N LEU A 238 6.24 7.57 5.80
CA LEU A 238 5.16 7.26 6.71
C LEU A 238 5.69 6.38 7.84
N ARG A 239 5.31 6.68 9.07
CA ARG A 239 5.63 5.89 10.26
C ARG A 239 4.34 5.42 10.90
N LEU A 240 4.19 4.13 11.09
CA LEU A 240 3.18 3.55 11.96
C LEU A 240 3.87 3.19 13.27
N VAL A 241 3.48 3.83 14.36
CA VAL A 241 4.08 3.63 15.70
C VAL A 241 2.98 3.32 16.69
N GLU A 242 3.27 2.41 17.63
CA GLU A 242 2.32 2.05 18.66
C GLU A 242 2.07 3.22 19.61
N ASN A 243 0.82 3.47 19.94
CA ASN A 243 0.45 4.40 20.98
C ASN A 243 0.73 3.80 22.35
N THR A 244 1.96 3.95 22.83
CA THR A 244 2.38 3.46 24.16
C THR A 244 2.05 4.43 25.29
N THR A 245 1.37 5.54 24.99
CA THR A 245 0.99 6.49 26.04
C THR A 245 -0.11 5.89 26.91
N SER A 246 0.31 5.22 27.98
CA SER A 246 -0.55 4.72 29.07
C SER A 246 -1.32 5.83 29.81
N SER A 247 -1.32 7.06 29.29
CA SER A 247 -1.84 8.26 29.93
C SER A 247 -3.29 8.60 29.56
N GLY A 248 -3.98 7.77 28.79
CA GLY A 248 -5.34 8.06 28.37
C GLY A 248 -5.48 9.34 27.51
N GLN A 249 -4.40 9.76 26.83
CA GLN A 249 -4.46 10.89 25.90
C GLN A 249 -5.31 10.51 24.70
N SER A 250 -6.27 11.37 24.36
CA SER A 250 -7.08 11.19 23.16
C SER A 250 -6.25 11.39 21.88
N ALA A 251 -6.74 10.86 20.75
CA ALA A 251 -6.14 11.10 19.43
C ALA A 251 -5.97 12.61 19.15
N GLU A 252 -6.95 13.43 19.54
CA GLU A 252 -6.92 14.88 19.42
C GLU A 252 -5.77 15.51 20.23
N GLU A 253 -5.55 15.08 21.47
CA GLU A 253 -4.45 15.58 22.31
C GLU A 253 -3.08 15.20 21.73
N LEU A 254 -2.94 14.01 21.16
CA LEU A 254 -1.70 13.56 20.53
C LEU A 254 -1.38 14.39 19.28
N ILE A 255 -2.39 14.72 18.46
CA ILE A 255 -2.24 15.56 17.27
C ILE A 255 -1.91 17.01 17.69
N ASN A 256 -2.65 17.58 18.65
CA ASN A 256 -2.45 18.94 19.12
C ASN A 256 -1.10 19.16 19.80
N ASN A 257 -0.52 18.12 20.39
CA ASN A 257 0.82 18.16 20.99
C ASN A 257 1.95 17.89 19.96
N GLU A 258 1.64 17.86 18.66
CA GLU A 258 2.59 17.58 17.56
C GLU A 258 3.34 16.26 17.70
N LYS A 259 2.82 15.31 18.49
CA LYS A 259 3.44 14.00 18.70
C LYS A 259 3.18 13.06 17.51
N CYS A 260 2.07 13.24 16.84
CA CYS A 260 1.72 12.50 15.64
C CYS A 260 0.97 13.37 14.63
N THR A 261 0.86 12.90 13.41
CA THR A 261 0.10 13.55 12.32
C THR A 261 -1.32 13.01 12.24
N ALA A 262 -1.51 11.74 12.64
CA ALA A 262 -2.82 11.10 12.79
C ALA A 262 -2.76 10.03 13.87
N ALA A 263 -3.91 9.71 14.45
CA ALA A 263 -4.06 8.61 15.40
C ALA A 263 -5.40 7.92 15.17
N LEU A 264 -5.46 6.62 15.45
CA LEU A 264 -6.74 5.90 15.54
C LEU A 264 -7.48 6.39 16.78
N ASP A 265 -8.79 6.58 16.65
CA ASP A 265 -9.68 6.92 17.74
C ASP A 265 -10.58 5.72 18.03
N ASP A 266 -10.48 5.19 19.27
CA ASP A 266 -11.29 4.05 19.74
C ASP A 266 -12.75 4.44 20.04
N SER A 267 -13.13 5.69 19.81
CA SER A 267 -14.50 6.21 20.09
C SER A 267 -15.49 6.00 18.95
N GLY A 268 -15.19 5.17 17.95
CA GLY A 268 -16.01 4.86 16.79
C GLY A 268 -17.16 3.90 17.05
#